data_d680c99d17424302896949e2c4f88b16
#
_entry.id   d680c99d17424302896949e2c4f88b16
#
_cell.length_a   1.000
_cell.length_b   1.000
_cell.length_c   1.000
_cell.angle_alpha   90.00
_cell.angle_beta   90.00
_cell.angle_gamma   90.00
#
_symmetry.space_group_name_H-M   'P 1'
#
loop_
_entity.id
_entity.type
_entity.pdbx_description
1 polymer ?
#
loop_
_entity_poly.entity_id
_entity_poly.type
_entity_poly.pdbx_seq_one_letter_code
_entity_poly.pdbx_strand_id
1 'polypeptide(L)'
;MVSAGTPLVELGDPVDLEVRIEVLSRDGVAIRPGARVLLEQWGGTEPLPARVRLVEPAAFTKISALGVEEQRVYVIADLEAPPEKRPTLGDSYRVEARIEVARRDGVSCVPVGALFRDGGDWQVYRVRAVRAQRAAVRLGLRNGEVAEVLGGITVGDEVVLYPGEALHEGVRLKPAVQPR
;
A
#
# COMPACT_ATOMS: atom_id res chain seq x y z
N MET A 1 15.83 42.76 21.58
CA MET A 1 17.11 42.09 21.78
C MET A 1 16.90 40.61 21.57
N VAL A 2 17.75 39.97 20.80
CA VAL A 2 17.72 38.52 20.55
C VAL A 2 18.70 37.87 21.51
N SER A 3 18.29 36.79 22.21
CA SER A 3 19.15 36.10 23.16
C SER A 3 20.30 35.38 22.45
N ALA A 4 21.47 35.27 23.10
CA ALA A 4 22.56 34.48 22.56
C ALA A 4 22.10 33.00 22.35
N GLY A 5 22.37 32.43 21.19
CA GLY A 5 21.95 31.08 20.83
C GLY A 5 20.59 30.97 20.11
N THR A 6 19.87 32.09 19.91
CA THR A 6 18.66 32.09 19.10
C THR A 6 19.03 31.92 17.60
N PRO A 7 18.51 30.91 16.88
CA PRO A 7 18.73 30.81 15.44
C PRO A 7 18.07 32.02 14.75
N LEU A 8 18.82 32.67 13.86
CA LEU A 8 18.37 33.88 13.15
C LEU A 8 17.98 33.64 11.73
N VAL A 9 18.60 32.68 11.07
CA VAL A 9 18.38 32.34 9.66
C VAL A 9 18.63 30.85 9.49
N GLU A 10 17.79 30.20 8.70
CA GLU A 10 17.97 28.84 8.17
C GLU A 10 18.22 28.96 6.67
N LEU A 11 19.28 28.33 6.19
CA LEU A 11 19.63 28.30 4.77
C LEU A 11 19.52 26.87 4.25
N GLY A 12 18.77 26.68 3.19
CA GLY A 12 18.62 25.40 2.50
C GLY A 12 18.54 25.58 0.99
N ASP A 13 18.85 24.54 0.24
CA ASP A 13 18.61 24.49 -1.20
C ASP A 13 17.20 23.93 -1.47
N PRO A 14 16.26 24.73 -1.98
CA PRO A 14 14.91 24.25 -2.26
C PRO A 14 14.84 23.21 -3.39
N VAL A 15 15.92 23.01 -4.12
CA VAL A 15 16.02 21.97 -5.15
C VAL A 15 16.36 20.60 -4.54
N ASP A 16 17.15 20.60 -3.47
CA ASP A 16 17.60 19.38 -2.77
C ASP A 16 16.65 19.04 -1.60
N LEU A 17 15.46 18.55 -1.95
CA LEU A 17 14.45 18.13 -0.97
C LEU A 17 14.57 16.63 -0.67
N GLU A 18 14.48 16.28 0.60
CA GLU A 18 14.26 14.91 1.04
C GLU A 18 12.83 14.74 1.58
N VAL A 19 12.36 13.52 1.61
CA VAL A 19 11.03 13.19 2.16
C VAL A 19 11.23 12.47 3.48
N ARG A 20 10.70 13.04 4.55
CA ARG A 20 10.71 12.46 5.89
C ARG A 20 9.35 11.84 6.20
N ILE A 21 9.29 10.52 6.28
CA ILE A 21 8.06 9.76 6.41
C ILE A 21 8.00 9.16 7.82
N GLU A 22 6.92 9.44 8.54
CA GLU A 22 6.68 8.81 9.84
C GLU A 22 5.88 7.52 9.66
N VAL A 23 6.43 6.39 10.08
CA VAL A 23 5.75 5.09 10.06
C VAL A 23 5.73 4.46 11.45
N LEU A 24 4.76 3.60 11.72
CA LEU A 24 4.77 2.82 12.96
C LEU A 24 6.02 1.93 12.99
N SER A 25 6.66 1.80 14.14
CA SER A 25 7.90 1.03 14.29
C SER A 25 7.76 -0.41 13.82
N ARG A 26 6.60 -1.04 14.07
CA ARG A 26 6.29 -2.40 13.59
C ARG A 26 6.25 -2.51 12.06
N ASP A 27 5.82 -1.45 11.37
CA ASP A 27 5.72 -1.41 9.91
C ASP A 27 7.09 -1.06 9.29
N GLY A 28 7.87 -0.22 10.01
CA GLY A 28 9.23 0.14 9.63
C GLY A 28 10.18 -1.06 9.46
N VAL A 29 9.95 -2.14 10.21
CA VAL A 29 10.75 -3.39 10.13
C VAL A 29 10.69 -4.03 8.74
N ALA A 30 9.58 -3.86 8.02
CA ALA A 30 9.40 -4.40 6.67
C ALA A 30 10.03 -3.53 5.57
N ILE A 31 10.35 -2.26 5.88
CA ILE A 31 10.88 -1.30 4.92
C ILE A 31 12.38 -1.49 4.80
N ARG A 32 12.88 -1.50 3.57
CA ARG A 32 14.32 -1.65 3.30
C ARG A 32 14.84 -0.45 2.52
N PRO A 33 16.11 -0.04 2.72
CA PRO A 33 16.78 0.89 1.82
C PRO A 33 16.64 0.41 0.37
N GLY A 34 16.40 1.35 -0.55
CA GLY A 34 16.13 1.07 -1.96
C GLY A 34 14.66 0.77 -2.30
N ALA A 35 13.75 0.63 -1.31
CA ALA A 35 12.33 0.45 -1.55
C ALA A 35 11.75 1.64 -2.33
N ARG A 36 10.85 1.35 -3.28
CA ARG A 36 10.15 2.38 -4.06
C ARG A 36 9.13 3.09 -3.19
N VAL A 37 9.03 4.39 -3.39
CA VAL A 37 8.04 5.25 -2.75
C VAL A 37 7.31 6.03 -3.84
N LEU A 38 6.00 6.13 -3.71
CA LEU A 38 5.17 7.04 -4.49
C LEU A 38 4.62 8.10 -3.55
N LEU A 39 4.87 9.36 -3.89
CA LEU A 39 4.36 10.50 -3.16
C LEU A 39 3.10 11.01 -3.83
N GLU A 40 2.01 10.95 -3.09
CA GLU A 40 0.69 11.38 -3.51
C GLU A 40 0.28 12.64 -2.73
N GLN A 41 -0.78 13.33 -3.18
CA GLN A 41 -1.35 14.52 -2.52
C GLN A 41 -0.34 15.66 -2.27
N TRP A 42 0.68 15.77 -3.09
CA TRP A 42 1.70 16.84 -3.02
C TRP A 42 1.26 18.15 -3.71
N GLY A 43 0.06 18.18 -4.30
CA GLY A 43 -0.51 19.34 -5.02
C GLY A 43 -0.43 19.22 -6.54
N GLY A 44 0.30 18.26 -7.09
CA GLY A 44 0.30 17.94 -8.52
C GLY A 44 -0.66 16.80 -8.88
N THR A 45 -0.80 16.53 -10.18
CA THR A 45 -1.75 15.54 -10.70
C THR A 45 -1.20 14.12 -10.73
N GLU A 46 0.11 13.96 -10.83
CA GLU A 46 0.77 12.65 -10.91
C GLU A 46 1.59 12.36 -9.65
N PRO A 47 1.60 11.12 -9.17
CA PRO A 47 2.47 10.72 -8.07
C PRO A 47 3.94 10.94 -8.41
N LEU A 48 4.73 11.44 -7.46
CA LEU A 48 6.17 11.60 -7.63
C LEU A 48 6.91 10.35 -7.16
N PRO A 49 7.79 9.79 -7.99
CA PRO A 49 8.64 8.68 -7.57
C PRO A 49 9.73 9.15 -6.60
N ALA A 50 9.94 8.36 -5.57
CA ALA A 50 11.02 8.51 -4.62
C ALA A 50 11.56 7.13 -4.21
N ARG A 51 12.68 7.11 -3.50
CA ARG A 51 13.33 5.89 -3.05
C ARG A 51 13.79 6.00 -1.62
N VAL A 52 13.50 4.99 -0.81
CA VAL A 52 13.98 4.92 0.57
C VAL A 52 15.50 4.91 0.58
N ARG A 53 16.08 5.90 1.24
CA ARG A 53 17.52 5.98 1.51
C ARG A 53 17.86 5.32 2.84
N LEU A 54 17.09 5.63 3.88
CA LEU A 54 17.38 5.21 5.25
C LEU A 54 16.10 4.98 6.02
N VAL A 55 16.09 3.95 6.86
CA VAL A 55 15.14 3.82 7.98
C VAL A 55 15.93 4.13 9.25
N GLU A 56 15.55 5.18 9.97
CA GLU A 56 16.24 5.55 11.19
C GLU A 56 16.07 4.45 12.25
N PRO A 57 17.16 4.04 12.92
CA PRO A 57 17.09 2.94 13.89
C PRO A 57 16.44 3.35 15.22
N ALA A 58 16.33 4.65 15.48
CA ALA A 58 15.76 5.18 16.72
C ALA A 58 14.26 5.43 16.57
N ALA A 59 13.47 4.80 17.42
CA ALA A 59 12.05 5.08 17.53
C ALA A 59 11.78 6.26 18.47
N PHE A 60 10.71 6.99 18.20
CA PHE A 60 10.18 8.04 19.06
C PHE A 60 8.71 7.79 19.37
N THR A 61 8.26 8.35 20.50
CA THR A 61 6.84 8.28 20.89
C THR A 61 6.09 9.48 20.34
N LYS A 62 4.95 9.24 19.71
CA LYS A 62 4.00 10.26 19.26
C LYS A 62 2.60 9.92 19.74
N ILE A 63 1.89 10.93 20.23
CA ILE A 63 0.47 10.77 20.59
C ILE A 63 -0.35 10.94 19.32
N SER A 64 -1.15 9.94 18.98
CA SER A 64 -2.07 9.99 17.84
C SER A 64 -3.24 10.96 18.10
N ALA A 65 -3.98 11.29 17.05
CA ALA A 65 -5.18 12.13 17.17
C ALA A 65 -6.27 11.53 18.10
N LEU A 66 -6.19 10.23 18.38
CA LEU A 66 -7.08 9.52 19.31
C LEU A 66 -6.55 9.46 20.75
N GLY A 67 -5.43 10.13 21.04
CA GLY A 67 -4.81 10.14 22.36
C GLY A 67 -4.02 8.87 22.70
N VAL A 68 -3.72 8.01 21.73
CA VAL A 68 -2.97 6.77 21.93
C VAL A 68 -1.49 7.02 21.65
N GLU A 69 -0.61 6.56 22.54
CA GLU A 69 0.83 6.57 22.32
C GLU A 69 1.21 5.57 21.24
N GLU A 70 1.95 6.03 20.24
CA GLU A 70 2.45 5.23 19.14
C GLU A 70 3.97 5.33 19.06
N GLN A 71 4.63 4.18 18.90
CA GLN A 71 6.05 4.12 18.61
C GLN A 71 6.26 4.23 17.11
N ARG A 72 6.96 5.26 16.66
CA ARG A 72 7.23 5.56 15.27
C ARG A 72 8.70 5.63 14.96
N VAL A 73 9.07 5.39 13.71
CA VAL A 73 10.41 5.63 13.17
C VAL A 73 10.31 6.55 11.96
N TYR A 74 11.39 7.26 11.67
CA TYR A 74 11.49 8.01 10.44
C TYR A 74 12.07 7.14 9.32
N VAL A 75 11.47 7.26 8.16
CA VAL A 75 11.97 6.74 6.88
C VAL A 75 12.33 7.95 6.03
N ILE A 76 13.57 8.02 5.61
CA ILE A 76 14.06 9.08 4.74
C ILE A 76 14.09 8.56 3.32
N ALA A 77 13.48 9.31 2.41
CA ALA A 77 13.46 8.96 1.00
C ALA A 77 13.93 10.14 0.14
N ASP A 78 14.67 9.83 -0.91
CA ASP A 78 15.14 10.78 -1.89
C ASP A 78 14.17 10.84 -3.06
N LEU A 79 13.86 12.04 -3.53
CA LEU A 79 13.03 12.27 -4.70
C LEU A 79 13.78 11.86 -5.97
N GLU A 80 13.18 10.98 -6.77
CA GLU A 80 13.70 10.62 -8.11
C GLU A 80 13.17 11.58 -9.19
N ALA A 81 12.09 12.31 -8.90
CA ALA A 81 11.53 13.29 -9.81
C ALA A 81 12.40 14.56 -9.87
N PRO A 82 12.81 15.00 -11.06
CA PRO A 82 13.61 16.22 -11.20
C PRO A 82 12.78 17.46 -10.80
N PRO A 83 13.46 18.57 -10.38
CA PRO A 83 12.79 19.77 -9.89
C PRO A 83 11.73 20.36 -10.84
N GLU A 84 11.94 20.23 -12.14
CA GLU A 84 11.05 20.75 -13.18
C GLU A 84 9.67 20.08 -13.17
N LYS A 85 9.60 18.83 -12.66
CA LYS A 85 8.34 18.10 -12.49
C LYS A 85 7.62 18.40 -11.18
N ARG A 86 8.26 19.13 -10.28
CA ARG A 86 7.74 19.50 -8.96
C ARG A 86 7.98 20.97 -8.60
N PRO A 87 7.74 21.94 -9.51
CA PRO A 87 8.17 23.33 -9.35
C PRO A 87 7.53 24.05 -8.16
N THR A 88 6.39 23.53 -7.68
CA THR A 88 5.62 24.12 -6.57
C THR A 88 5.83 23.39 -5.25
N LEU A 89 6.58 22.29 -5.24
CA LEU A 89 6.87 21.54 -4.02
C LEU A 89 8.01 22.23 -3.27
N GLY A 90 7.75 22.67 -2.04
CA GLY A 90 8.70 23.36 -1.19
C GLY A 90 8.99 22.61 0.10
N ASP A 91 9.87 23.18 0.91
CA ASP A 91 10.17 22.66 2.24
C ASP A 91 8.93 22.66 3.13
N SER A 92 8.85 21.68 4.02
CA SER A 92 7.77 21.46 4.99
C SER A 92 6.38 21.22 4.36
N TYR A 93 6.32 20.92 3.07
CA TYR A 93 5.05 20.52 2.43
C TYR A 93 4.65 19.12 2.87
N ARG A 94 3.36 18.97 3.16
CA ARG A 94 2.79 17.67 3.51
C ARG A 94 2.52 16.87 2.24
N VAL A 95 2.97 15.64 2.25
CA VAL A 95 2.71 14.64 1.20
C VAL A 95 2.22 13.34 1.80
N GLU A 96 1.52 12.53 1.02
CA GLU A 96 1.23 11.15 1.36
C GLU A 96 2.24 10.22 0.69
N ALA A 97 2.86 9.33 1.46
CA ALA A 97 3.86 8.40 0.95
C ALA A 97 3.33 6.97 0.95
N ARG A 98 3.37 6.31 -0.20
CA ARG A 98 3.09 4.88 -0.35
C ARG A 98 4.39 4.14 -0.59
N ILE A 99 4.83 3.36 0.41
CA ILE A 99 6.09 2.61 0.37
C ILE A 99 5.81 1.17 -0.07
N GLU A 100 6.52 0.71 -1.10
CA GLU A 100 6.45 -0.66 -1.59
C GLU A 100 7.34 -1.57 -0.70
N VAL A 101 6.72 -2.34 0.18
CA VAL A 101 7.45 -3.23 1.11
C VAL A 101 7.73 -4.61 0.52
N ALA A 102 6.98 -5.02 -0.49
CA ALA A 102 7.18 -6.27 -1.21
C ALA A 102 6.63 -6.18 -2.63
N ARG A 103 7.29 -6.82 -3.57
CA ARG A 103 6.87 -6.91 -4.97
C ARG A 103 7.16 -8.30 -5.51
N ARG A 104 6.23 -8.81 -6.31
CA ARG A 104 6.43 -9.99 -7.15
C ARG A 104 5.81 -9.73 -8.51
N ASP A 105 6.57 -9.98 -9.55
CA ASP A 105 6.14 -9.83 -10.93
C ASP A 105 5.79 -11.20 -11.51
N GLY A 106 4.87 -11.21 -12.49
CA GLY A 106 4.50 -12.43 -13.23
C GLY A 106 3.72 -13.47 -12.41
N VAL A 107 3.08 -13.07 -11.31
CA VAL A 107 2.29 -13.96 -10.45
C VAL A 107 0.82 -13.96 -10.83
N SER A 108 0.16 -15.10 -10.60
CA SER A 108 -1.30 -15.18 -10.72
C SER A 108 -1.96 -14.50 -9.52
N CYS A 109 -2.94 -13.67 -9.77
CA CYS A 109 -3.67 -12.94 -8.74
C CYS A 109 -5.17 -13.20 -8.82
N VAL A 110 -5.83 -13.08 -7.67
CA VAL A 110 -7.29 -13.07 -7.54
C VAL A 110 -7.73 -11.80 -6.82
N PRO A 111 -8.84 -11.14 -7.22
CA PRO A 111 -9.39 -10.01 -6.48
C PRO A 111 -9.72 -10.40 -5.03
N VAL A 112 -9.37 -9.54 -4.07
CA VAL A 112 -9.65 -9.80 -2.64
C VAL A 112 -11.16 -9.96 -2.40
N GLY A 113 -12.00 -9.24 -3.18
CA GLY A 113 -13.45 -9.38 -3.11
C GLY A 113 -14.01 -10.75 -3.53
N ALA A 114 -13.20 -11.63 -4.12
CA ALA A 114 -13.62 -13.01 -4.41
C ALA A 114 -13.28 -13.98 -3.27
N LEU A 115 -12.46 -13.55 -2.30
CA LEU A 115 -11.96 -14.39 -1.22
C LEU A 115 -12.92 -14.41 -0.04
N PHE A 116 -13.14 -15.59 0.52
CA PHE A 116 -13.83 -15.74 1.80
C PHE A 116 -13.14 -16.80 2.66
N ARG A 117 -13.45 -16.83 3.94
CA ARG A 117 -12.93 -17.85 4.86
C ARG A 117 -13.99 -18.89 5.18
N ASP A 118 -13.58 -20.15 5.16
CA ASP A 118 -14.39 -21.27 5.62
C ASP A 118 -13.48 -22.23 6.42
N GLY A 119 -13.82 -22.48 7.69
CA GLY A 119 -13.03 -23.33 8.56
C GLY A 119 -11.57 -22.84 8.83
N GLY A 120 -11.26 -21.58 8.55
CA GLY A 120 -9.91 -21.01 8.69
C GLY A 120 -9.13 -20.92 7.39
N ASP A 121 -9.51 -21.64 6.37
CA ASP A 121 -8.87 -21.65 5.06
C ASP A 121 -9.46 -20.58 4.12
N TRP A 122 -8.61 -20.07 3.21
CA TRP A 122 -9.06 -19.18 2.16
C TRP A 122 -9.71 -19.99 1.03
N GLN A 123 -10.87 -19.52 0.59
CA GLN A 123 -11.64 -20.13 -0.48
C GLN A 123 -12.14 -19.08 -1.47
N VAL A 124 -12.48 -19.58 -2.68
CA VAL A 124 -13.20 -18.83 -3.70
C VAL A 124 -14.35 -19.70 -4.23
N TYR A 125 -15.37 -19.05 -4.81
CA TYR A 125 -16.32 -19.75 -5.67
C TYR A 125 -15.86 -19.61 -7.12
N ARG A 126 -15.39 -20.71 -7.69
CA ARG A 126 -15.05 -20.83 -9.10
C ARG A 126 -16.31 -21.12 -9.92
N VAL A 127 -16.41 -20.54 -11.10
CA VAL A 127 -17.51 -20.81 -12.03
C VAL A 127 -17.19 -22.04 -12.89
N ARG A 128 -17.99 -23.08 -12.81
CA ARG A 128 -17.91 -24.26 -13.67
C ARG A 128 -19.29 -24.65 -14.17
N ALA A 129 -19.46 -24.77 -15.48
CA ALA A 129 -20.75 -25.11 -16.13
C ALA A 129 -21.91 -24.23 -15.58
N VAL A 130 -21.69 -22.93 -15.44
CA VAL A 130 -22.68 -21.95 -14.93
C VAL A 130 -23.08 -22.20 -13.45
N ARG A 131 -22.27 -22.94 -12.70
CA ARG A 131 -22.52 -23.23 -11.29
C ARG A 131 -21.33 -22.77 -10.43
N ALA A 132 -21.64 -22.41 -9.19
CA ALA A 132 -20.63 -22.10 -8.18
C ALA A 132 -20.00 -23.40 -7.68
N GLN A 133 -18.69 -23.48 -7.70
CA GLN A 133 -17.91 -24.56 -7.13
C GLN A 133 -16.90 -23.99 -6.13
N ARG A 134 -16.92 -24.46 -4.91
CA ARG A 134 -15.91 -24.08 -3.92
C ARG A 134 -14.53 -24.59 -4.33
N ALA A 135 -13.52 -23.74 -4.13
CA ALA A 135 -12.13 -24.10 -4.32
C ALA A 135 -11.29 -23.49 -3.20
N ALA A 136 -10.57 -24.32 -2.47
CA ALA A 136 -9.57 -23.87 -1.51
C ALA A 136 -8.40 -23.23 -2.27
N VAL A 137 -7.91 -22.10 -1.78
CA VAL A 137 -6.80 -21.35 -2.39
C VAL A 137 -5.69 -21.10 -1.38
N ARG A 138 -4.46 -21.31 -1.82
CA ARG A 138 -3.28 -20.89 -1.06
C ARG A 138 -2.82 -19.54 -1.57
N LEU A 139 -2.72 -18.59 -0.66
CA LEU A 139 -2.39 -17.21 -0.97
C LEU A 139 -0.94 -16.90 -0.59
N GLY A 140 -0.30 -16.04 -1.38
CA GLY A 140 0.97 -15.42 -1.10
C GLY A 140 0.82 -13.98 -0.64
N LEU A 141 1.55 -13.07 -1.30
CA LEU A 141 1.44 -11.64 -1.04
C LEU A 141 0.03 -11.14 -1.37
N ARG A 142 -0.42 -10.17 -0.59
CA ARG A 142 -1.71 -9.51 -0.82
C ARG A 142 -1.64 -8.03 -0.50
N ASN A 143 -2.44 -7.26 -1.19
CA ASN A 143 -2.74 -5.86 -0.89
C ASN A 143 -4.26 -5.68 -0.68
N GLY A 144 -4.74 -4.43 -0.68
CA GLY A 144 -6.18 -4.14 -0.52
C GLY A 144 -7.06 -4.56 -1.71
N GLU A 145 -6.49 -4.86 -2.88
CA GLU A 145 -7.22 -5.11 -4.13
C GLU A 145 -7.09 -6.56 -4.60
N VAL A 146 -5.88 -7.11 -4.56
CA VAL A 146 -5.57 -8.44 -5.08
C VAL A 146 -4.74 -9.26 -4.11
N ALA A 147 -4.83 -10.57 -4.24
CA ALA A 147 -4.00 -11.55 -3.55
C ALA A 147 -3.31 -12.48 -4.56
N GLU A 148 -2.02 -12.75 -4.34
CA GLU A 148 -1.26 -13.74 -5.08
C GLU A 148 -1.82 -15.13 -4.83
N VAL A 149 -1.99 -15.91 -5.88
CA VAL A 149 -2.45 -17.31 -5.83
C VAL A 149 -1.25 -18.23 -6.00
N LEU A 150 -0.94 -18.98 -4.94
CA LEU A 150 0.08 -20.02 -4.94
C LEU A 150 -0.45 -21.39 -5.34
N GLY A 151 -1.77 -21.55 -5.38
CA GLY A 151 -2.44 -22.79 -5.80
C GLY A 151 -3.92 -22.80 -5.45
N GLY A 152 -4.65 -23.76 -6.02
CA GLY A 152 -6.09 -23.97 -5.85
C GLY A 152 -6.92 -23.56 -7.05
N ILE A 153 -6.54 -22.50 -7.75
CA ILE A 153 -7.11 -22.05 -9.01
C ILE A 153 -6.00 -21.74 -10.01
N THR A 154 -6.36 -21.64 -11.29
CA THR A 154 -5.44 -21.40 -12.40
C THR A 154 -5.83 -20.16 -13.16
N VAL A 155 -4.86 -19.61 -13.92
CA VAL A 155 -5.14 -18.47 -14.82
C VAL A 155 -6.23 -18.85 -15.81
N GLY A 156 -7.22 -17.97 -15.97
CA GLY A 156 -8.39 -18.20 -16.80
C GLY A 156 -9.60 -18.78 -16.06
N ASP A 157 -9.45 -19.19 -14.79
CA ASP A 157 -10.61 -19.54 -13.98
C ASP A 157 -11.45 -18.29 -13.68
N GLU A 158 -12.75 -18.37 -13.91
CA GLU A 158 -13.71 -17.34 -13.50
C GLU A 158 -14.08 -17.53 -12.04
N VAL A 159 -14.10 -16.45 -11.26
CA VAL A 159 -14.44 -16.45 -9.85
C VAL A 159 -15.58 -15.49 -9.55
N VAL A 160 -16.40 -15.83 -8.55
CA VAL A 160 -17.49 -14.96 -8.11
C VAL A 160 -16.93 -13.88 -7.21
N LEU A 161 -17.23 -12.62 -7.53
CA LEU A 161 -16.90 -11.48 -6.69
C LEU A 161 -17.99 -11.26 -5.64
N TYR A 162 -17.57 -10.91 -4.43
CA TYR A 162 -18.44 -10.58 -3.30
C TYR A 162 -19.51 -11.67 -3.06
N PRO A 163 -19.10 -12.91 -2.80
CA PRO A 163 -20.04 -13.98 -2.55
C PRO A 163 -20.89 -13.68 -1.31
N GLY A 164 -22.19 -13.50 -1.51
CA GLY A 164 -23.13 -13.30 -0.41
C GLY A 164 -23.46 -14.60 0.30
N GLU A 165 -24.10 -14.51 1.48
CA GLU A 165 -24.47 -15.66 2.32
C GLU A 165 -25.40 -16.68 1.59
N ALA A 166 -26.18 -16.24 0.62
CA ALA A 166 -27.04 -17.09 -0.17
C ALA A 166 -26.31 -17.96 -1.20
N LEU A 167 -25.00 -17.72 -1.42
CA LEU A 167 -24.23 -18.48 -2.40
C LEU A 167 -23.67 -19.75 -1.76
N HIS A 168 -24.12 -20.89 -2.27
CA HIS A 168 -23.65 -22.21 -1.85
C HIS A 168 -23.09 -22.98 -3.05
N GLU A 169 -22.34 -24.02 -2.76
CA GLU A 169 -21.84 -24.93 -3.79
C GLU A 169 -22.98 -25.50 -4.64
N GLY A 170 -22.79 -25.55 -5.96
CA GLY A 170 -23.76 -26.06 -6.93
C GLY A 170 -24.83 -25.06 -7.35
N VAL A 171 -24.93 -23.89 -6.73
CA VAL A 171 -25.91 -22.85 -7.11
C VAL A 171 -25.64 -22.40 -8.55
N ARG A 172 -26.73 -22.32 -9.35
CA ARG A 172 -26.67 -21.85 -10.72
C ARG A 172 -26.45 -20.32 -10.72
N LEU A 173 -25.43 -19.88 -11.41
CA LEU A 173 -25.06 -18.48 -11.53
C LEU A 173 -25.70 -17.85 -12.77
N LYS A 174 -26.05 -16.58 -12.65
CA LYS A 174 -26.39 -15.73 -13.79
C LYS A 174 -25.37 -14.61 -13.84
N PRO A 175 -24.83 -14.27 -15.03
CA PRO A 175 -23.96 -13.10 -15.15
C PRO A 175 -24.67 -11.86 -14.65
N ALA A 176 -24.01 -11.09 -13.77
CA ALA A 176 -24.51 -9.76 -13.41
C ALA A 176 -24.25 -8.84 -14.62
N VAL A 177 -25.29 -8.23 -15.15
CA VAL A 177 -25.14 -7.16 -16.14
C VAL A 177 -24.67 -5.95 -15.36
N GLN A 178 -23.40 -5.56 -15.52
CA GLN A 178 -22.95 -4.27 -15.02
C GLN A 178 -23.66 -3.17 -15.82
N PRO A 179 -24.40 -2.27 -15.19
CA PRO A 179 -24.83 -1.06 -15.87
C PRO A 179 -23.59 -0.28 -16.29
N ARG A 180 -23.55 0.13 -17.55
CA ARG A 180 -22.51 0.99 -18.11
C ARG A 180 -22.53 2.36 -17.47
#